data_29b2f2b921ec8436f27b4f6570d0087b
#
_entry.id   29b2f2b921ec8436f27b4f6570d0087b
#
_cell.length_a   1.000
_cell.length_b   1.000
_cell.length_c   1.000
_cell.angle_alpha   90.00
_cell.angle_beta   90.00
_cell.angle_gamma   90.00
#
_symmetry.space_group_name_H-M   'P 1'
#
loop_
_entity.id
_entity.type
_entity.pdbx_description
1 polymer ?
#
loop_
_entity_poly.entity_id
_entity_poly.type
_entity_poly.pdbx_seq_one_letter_code
_entity_poly.pdbx_strand_id
1 'polypeptide(L)'
;MQQGYTITIPGKPMSQPRPRFSSAKGFVRTYELKSSRDSKSHIQHTALMQIEETGVEVVQIQGPIAVRVVAKFPCPKSQHRKTKPVPAKWKSNGPDIDNIAKHYMDALLASGILAGDDRQVSSLQVLKLQVAQGEQPCTIIEVIPLEAQE
;
A
#
# COMPACT_ATOMS: atom_id res chain seq x y z
N MET A 1 -8.30 20.04 -14.48
CA MET A 1 -8.06 18.56 -14.49
C MET A 1 -7.24 18.19 -13.26
N GLN A 2 -7.71 17.25 -12.47
CA GLN A 2 -6.97 16.80 -11.31
C GLN A 2 -5.79 15.93 -11.72
N GLN A 3 -4.72 15.98 -10.95
CA GLN A 3 -3.52 15.21 -11.21
C GLN A 3 -3.50 13.97 -10.30
N GLY A 4 -3.12 12.82 -10.87
CA GLY A 4 -2.88 11.61 -10.11
C GLY A 4 -1.50 11.60 -9.47
N TYR A 5 -1.26 10.61 -8.64
CA TYR A 5 0.01 10.45 -7.93
C TYR A 5 0.55 9.04 -8.14
N THR A 6 1.87 8.93 -8.25
CA THR A 6 2.60 7.66 -8.22
C THR A 6 3.58 7.73 -7.06
N ILE A 7 3.46 6.79 -6.14
CA ILE A 7 4.23 6.78 -4.90
C ILE A 7 4.97 5.45 -4.81
N THR A 8 6.26 5.48 -4.49
CA THR A 8 7.06 4.27 -4.25
C THR A 8 7.48 4.22 -2.80
N ILE A 9 7.04 3.18 -2.10
CA ILE A 9 7.39 2.96 -0.69
C ILE A 9 8.51 1.91 -0.66
N PRO A 10 9.73 2.29 -0.25
CA PRO A 10 10.83 1.32 -0.15
C PRO A 10 10.60 0.33 0.99
N GLY A 11 11.17 -0.85 0.85
CA GLY A 11 11.10 -1.89 1.86
C GLY A 11 10.03 -2.92 1.58
N LYS A 12 9.98 -3.94 2.43
CA LYS A 12 9.04 -5.05 2.31
C LYS A 12 7.60 -4.55 2.41
N PRO A 13 6.72 -4.93 1.46
CA PRO A 13 5.30 -4.59 1.57
C PRO A 13 4.68 -5.11 2.86
N MET A 14 3.73 -4.35 3.39
CA MET A 14 3.01 -4.68 4.63
C MET A 14 1.56 -5.03 4.31
N SER A 15 0.96 -5.80 5.20
CA SER A 15 -0.46 -6.12 5.15
C SER A 15 -1.12 -5.72 6.46
N GLN A 16 -2.43 -5.47 6.40
CA GLN A 16 -3.22 -5.17 7.59
C GLN A 16 -3.38 -6.45 8.40
N PRO A 17 -2.87 -6.51 9.64
CA PRO A 17 -3.16 -7.66 10.50
C PRO A 17 -4.62 -7.63 10.93
N ARG A 18 -5.16 -8.79 11.26
CA ARG A 18 -6.50 -8.85 11.82
C ARG A 18 -6.56 -8.07 13.12
N PRO A 19 -7.68 -7.37 13.42
CA PRO A 19 -7.81 -6.66 14.67
C PRO A 19 -7.61 -7.59 15.86
N ARG A 20 -6.88 -7.12 16.86
CA ARG A 20 -6.69 -7.83 18.11
C ARG A 20 -7.79 -7.46 19.07
N PHE A 21 -8.21 -8.43 19.88
CA PHE A 21 -9.25 -8.24 20.90
C PHE A 21 -8.61 -8.39 22.27
N SER A 22 -9.01 -7.51 23.19
CA SER A 22 -8.63 -7.61 24.60
C SER A 22 -9.91 -7.65 25.44
N SER A 23 -10.00 -8.63 26.34
CA SER A 23 -11.12 -8.74 27.30
C SER A 23 -10.73 -8.25 28.70
N ALA A 24 -9.60 -7.58 28.85
CA ALA A 24 -9.18 -7.02 30.13
C ALA A 24 -10.26 -6.08 30.68
N LYS A 25 -10.51 -6.11 31.99
CA LYS A 25 -11.52 -5.30 32.68
C LYS A 25 -12.97 -5.60 32.26
N GLY A 26 -13.27 -6.79 31.75
CA GLY A 26 -14.62 -7.19 31.39
C GLY A 26 -15.15 -6.58 30.08
N PHE A 27 -14.33 -5.87 29.32
CA PHE A 27 -14.71 -5.29 28.04
C PHE A 27 -13.90 -5.92 26.92
N VAL A 28 -14.55 -6.17 25.78
CA VAL A 28 -13.87 -6.57 24.56
C VAL A 28 -13.46 -5.30 23.81
N ARG A 29 -12.16 -5.13 23.59
CA ARG A 29 -11.62 -3.99 22.83
C ARG A 29 -10.84 -4.50 21.63
N THR A 30 -11.02 -3.84 20.50
CA THR A 30 -10.14 -4.03 19.35
C THR A 30 -9.03 -3.01 19.39
N TYR A 31 -7.83 -3.40 19.01
CA TYR A 31 -6.71 -2.49 18.90
C TYR A 31 -5.82 -2.84 17.70
N GLU A 32 -5.17 -1.83 17.16
CA GLU A 32 -4.22 -1.98 16.09
C GLU A 32 -2.82 -2.20 16.66
N LEU A 33 -2.05 -3.10 16.05
CA LEU A 33 -0.66 -3.34 16.46
C LEU A 33 0.20 -2.12 16.15
N LYS A 34 1.17 -1.83 17.03
CA LYS A 34 2.11 -0.73 16.86
C LYS A 34 2.84 -0.81 15.52
N SER A 35 3.29 -2.01 15.11
CA SER A 35 3.98 -2.20 13.83
C SER A 35 3.13 -1.77 12.63
N SER A 36 1.81 -2.03 12.68
CA SER A 36 0.88 -1.61 11.64
C SER A 36 0.73 -0.09 11.62
N ARG A 37 0.59 0.55 12.78
CA ARG A 37 0.51 2.02 12.88
C ARG A 37 1.78 2.70 12.39
N ASP A 38 2.94 2.17 12.76
CA ASP A 38 4.23 2.71 12.35
C ASP A 38 4.41 2.60 10.83
N SER A 39 4.00 1.46 10.25
CA SER A 39 4.02 1.27 8.80
C SER A 39 3.12 2.27 8.08
N LYS A 40 1.90 2.47 8.56
CA LYS A 40 0.97 3.44 7.97
C LYS A 40 1.52 4.87 8.05
N SER A 41 2.12 5.23 9.19
CA SER A 41 2.77 6.54 9.34
C SER A 41 3.92 6.73 8.36
N HIS A 42 4.72 5.69 8.16
CA HIS A 42 5.82 5.69 7.17
C HIS A 42 5.29 5.87 5.75
N ILE A 43 4.22 5.16 5.40
CA ILE A 43 3.58 5.28 4.08
C ILE A 43 3.07 6.71 3.85
N GLN A 44 2.38 7.28 4.83
CA GLN A 44 1.85 8.64 4.77
C GLN A 44 2.96 9.67 4.56
N HIS A 45 4.01 9.59 5.36
CA HIS A 45 5.13 10.51 5.28
C HIS A 45 5.86 10.40 3.94
N THR A 46 6.12 9.18 3.49
CA THR A 46 6.78 8.92 2.20
C THR A 46 5.94 9.44 1.04
N ALA A 47 4.62 9.21 1.07
CA ALA A 47 3.71 9.68 0.04
C ALA A 47 3.73 11.21 -0.06
N LEU A 48 3.58 11.89 1.07
CA LEU A 48 3.57 13.36 1.11
C LEU A 48 4.89 13.94 0.63
N MET A 49 6.01 13.36 1.04
CA MET A 49 7.33 13.82 0.58
C MET A 49 7.51 13.66 -0.93
N GLN A 50 7.10 12.55 -1.49
CA GLN A 50 7.25 12.31 -2.93
C GLN A 50 6.37 13.24 -3.76
N ILE A 51 5.16 13.54 -3.29
CA ILE A 51 4.28 14.48 -3.96
C ILE A 51 4.89 15.89 -3.90
N GLU A 52 5.41 16.31 -2.76
CA GLU A 52 6.07 17.62 -2.62
C GLU A 52 7.29 17.77 -3.54
N GLU A 53 8.08 16.69 -3.70
CA GLU A 53 9.25 16.70 -4.58
C GLU A 53 8.90 16.96 -6.04
N THR A 54 7.67 16.68 -6.46
CA THR A 54 7.22 16.99 -7.82
C THR A 54 6.90 18.46 -8.03
N GLY A 55 6.90 19.26 -6.96
CA GLY A 55 6.53 20.66 -7.01
C GLY A 55 5.03 20.90 -7.04
N VAL A 56 4.24 19.85 -6.92
CA VAL A 56 2.78 19.93 -6.90
C VAL A 56 2.30 20.03 -5.45
N GLU A 57 1.37 20.95 -5.20
CA GLU A 57 0.73 21.06 -3.89
C GLU A 57 -0.10 19.81 -3.60
N VAL A 58 -0.02 19.28 -2.38
CA VAL A 58 -0.83 18.13 -1.97
C VAL A 58 -2.28 18.61 -1.80
N VAL A 59 -3.14 18.19 -2.71
CA VAL A 59 -4.56 18.53 -2.72
C VAL A 59 -5.35 17.24 -2.73
N GLN A 60 -6.39 17.18 -1.90
CA GLN A 60 -7.29 16.03 -1.91
C GLN A 60 -7.95 15.87 -3.27
N ILE A 61 -7.92 14.66 -3.78
CA ILE A 61 -8.57 14.35 -5.07
C ILE A 61 -10.07 14.25 -4.85
N GLN A 62 -10.83 14.97 -5.68
CA GLN A 62 -12.28 14.96 -5.63
C GLN A 62 -12.85 13.95 -6.63
N GLY A 63 -13.96 13.32 -6.26
CA GLY A 63 -14.66 12.39 -7.12
C GLY A 63 -14.06 10.98 -7.15
N PRO A 64 -14.50 10.17 -8.10
CA PRO A 64 -14.08 8.76 -8.18
C PRO A 64 -12.61 8.64 -8.56
N ILE A 65 -11.94 7.65 -7.99
CA ILE A 65 -10.53 7.37 -8.26
C ILE A 65 -10.32 5.88 -8.54
N ALA A 66 -9.25 5.61 -9.28
CA ALA A 66 -8.66 4.28 -9.39
C ALA A 66 -7.42 4.21 -8.52
N VAL A 67 -7.24 3.11 -7.81
CA VAL A 67 -6.03 2.84 -7.03
C VAL A 67 -5.41 1.54 -7.52
N ARG A 68 -4.12 1.58 -7.77
CA ARG A 68 -3.34 0.40 -8.13
C ARG A 68 -2.19 0.24 -7.16
N VAL A 69 -2.08 -0.93 -6.54
CA VAL A 69 -1.02 -1.26 -5.60
C VAL A 69 -0.22 -2.44 -6.16
N VAL A 70 1.06 -2.24 -6.38
CA VAL A 70 1.98 -3.30 -6.80
C VAL A 70 2.90 -3.60 -5.63
N ALA A 71 2.66 -4.70 -4.95
CA ALA A 71 3.43 -5.13 -3.78
C ALA A 71 4.53 -6.08 -4.23
N LYS A 72 5.78 -5.62 -4.16
CA LYS A 72 6.97 -6.37 -4.59
C LYS A 72 7.72 -6.88 -3.36
N PHE A 73 7.53 -8.17 -3.07
CA PHE A 73 8.13 -8.84 -1.93
C PHE A 73 9.54 -9.31 -2.24
N PRO A 74 10.44 -9.38 -1.23
CA PRO A 74 11.80 -9.87 -1.45
C PRO A 74 11.81 -11.37 -1.78
N CYS A 75 12.82 -11.79 -2.52
CA CYS A 75 13.08 -13.23 -2.73
C CYS A 75 13.59 -13.82 -1.41
N PRO A 76 12.89 -14.82 -0.83
CA PRO A 76 13.33 -15.41 0.43
C PRO A 76 14.72 -16.03 0.31
N LYS A 77 15.53 -15.88 1.34
CA LYS A 77 16.91 -16.42 1.37
C LYS A 77 16.92 -17.92 1.14
N SER A 78 15.89 -18.63 1.58
CA SER A 78 15.75 -20.08 1.37
C SER A 78 15.65 -20.48 -0.11
N GLN A 79 15.27 -19.55 -0.98
CA GLN A 79 15.15 -19.79 -2.43
C GLN A 79 16.40 -19.37 -3.19
N HIS A 80 17.34 -18.65 -2.57
CA HIS A 80 18.53 -18.13 -3.24
C HIS A 80 19.37 -19.25 -3.87
N ARG A 81 19.85 -19.01 -5.08
CA ARG A 81 20.72 -19.91 -5.84
C ARG A 81 22.07 -19.26 -6.07
N LYS A 82 23.14 -20.05 -6.04
CA LYS A 82 24.49 -19.56 -6.31
C LYS A 82 24.73 -19.32 -7.80
N THR A 83 24.13 -20.14 -8.64
CA THR A 83 24.16 -20.01 -10.11
C THR A 83 22.74 -19.91 -10.60
N LYS A 84 22.52 -19.12 -11.67
CA LYS A 84 21.19 -18.84 -12.21
C LYS A 84 20.25 -18.26 -11.14
N PRO A 85 20.42 -16.97 -10.80
CA PRO A 85 19.57 -16.33 -9.78
C PRO A 85 18.08 -16.51 -10.07
N VAL A 86 17.28 -16.60 -9.00
CA VAL A 86 15.83 -16.75 -9.11
C VAL A 86 15.25 -15.53 -9.82
N PRO A 87 14.49 -15.69 -10.91
CA PRO A 87 13.86 -14.56 -11.60
C PRO A 87 12.64 -14.04 -10.83
N ALA A 88 12.19 -12.84 -11.18
CA ALA A 88 10.95 -12.30 -10.68
C ALA A 88 9.77 -13.20 -11.06
N LYS A 89 8.80 -13.32 -10.16
CA LYS A 89 7.63 -14.18 -10.40
C LYS A 89 6.41 -13.66 -9.64
N TRP A 90 5.23 -14.15 -10.02
CA TRP A 90 4.01 -13.90 -9.26
C TRP A 90 4.10 -14.59 -7.89
N LYS A 91 3.59 -13.92 -6.86
CA LYS A 91 3.58 -14.46 -5.51
C LYS A 91 2.21 -15.09 -5.22
N SER A 92 2.19 -16.37 -4.92
CA SER A 92 0.95 -17.13 -4.71
C SER A 92 0.70 -17.52 -3.24
N ASN A 93 1.59 -17.12 -2.34
CA ASN A 93 1.42 -17.36 -0.89
C ASN A 93 1.14 -16.06 -0.16
N GLY A 94 0.92 -16.13 1.15
CA GLY A 94 0.58 -14.95 1.96
C GLY A 94 1.58 -13.81 1.87
N PRO A 95 1.17 -12.60 2.27
CA PRO A 95 -0.12 -12.25 2.86
C PRO A 95 -1.26 -12.17 1.84
N ASP A 96 -2.50 -12.13 2.35
CA ASP A 96 -3.68 -12.04 1.50
C ASP A 96 -3.78 -10.68 0.83
N ILE A 97 -4.23 -10.68 -0.41
CA ILE A 97 -4.27 -9.48 -1.25
C ILE A 97 -5.22 -8.41 -0.70
N ASP A 98 -6.34 -8.80 -0.11
CA ASP A 98 -7.30 -7.87 0.49
C ASP A 98 -6.72 -7.15 1.72
N ASN A 99 -5.89 -7.83 2.51
CA ASN A 99 -5.21 -7.22 3.66
C ASN A 99 -4.12 -6.23 3.24
N ILE A 100 -3.47 -6.48 2.11
CA ILE A 100 -2.53 -5.52 1.51
C ILE A 100 -3.29 -4.29 1.05
N ALA A 101 -4.37 -4.46 0.31
CA ALA A 101 -5.20 -3.36 -0.19
C ALA A 101 -5.66 -2.47 0.97
N LYS A 102 -6.21 -3.08 2.01
CA LYS A 102 -6.75 -2.35 3.16
C LYS A 102 -5.67 -1.52 3.86
N HIS A 103 -4.49 -2.09 4.06
CA HIS A 103 -3.39 -1.41 4.74
C HIS A 103 -2.99 -0.11 4.01
N TYR A 104 -2.76 -0.20 2.70
CA TYR A 104 -2.32 0.95 1.91
C TYR A 104 -3.45 1.95 1.69
N MET A 105 -4.69 1.52 1.53
CA MET A 105 -5.83 2.43 1.41
C MET A 105 -6.08 3.21 2.69
N ASP A 106 -6.01 2.57 3.85
CA ASP A 106 -6.14 3.25 5.14
C ASP A 106 -5.05 4.31 5.32
N ALA A 107 -3.81 3.98 4.93
CA ALA A 107 -2.70 4.92 5.00
C ALA A 107 -2.89 6.12 4.08
N LEU A 108 -3.40 5.90 2.86
CA LEU A 108 -3.68 6.98 1.90
C LEU A 108 -4.79 7.91 2.39
N LEU A 109 -5.84 7.37 3.01
CA LEU A 109 -6.89 8.19 3.62
C LEU A 109 -6.31 9.14 4.66
N ALA A 110 -5.48 8.61 5.56
CA ALA A 110 -4.89 9.41 6.63
C ALA A 110 -3.85 10.41 6.10
N SER A 111 -3.29 10.20 4.91
CA SER A 111 -2.33 11.14 4.30
C SER A 111 -3.00 12.41 3.74
N GLY A 112 -4.32 12.41 3.60
CA GLY A 112 -5.05 13.54 3.03
C GLY A 112 -5.09 13.57 1.50
N ILE A 113 -4.64 12.51 0.84
CA ILE A 113 -4.70 12.41 -0.63
C ILE A 113 -6.13 12.16 -1.10
N LEU A 114 -6.87 11.33 -0.37
CA LEU A 114 -8.27 11.04 -0.67
C LEU A 114 -9.19 12.04 0.02
N ALA A 115 -10.23 12.48 -0.66
CA ALA A 115 -11.10 13.55 -0.16
C ALA A 115 -12.10 13.12 0.90
N GLY A 116 -12.41 11.86 1.01
CA GLY A 116 -13.44 11.37 1.94
C GLY A 116 -13.01 10.09 2.62
N ASP A 117 -13.51 9.00 2.11
CA ASP A 117 -13.19 7.69 2.62
C ASP A 117 -12.95 6.72 1.44
N ASP A 118 -12.79 5.45 1.75
CA ASP A 118 -12.53 4.42 0.75
C ASP A 118 -13.67 4.23 -0.27
N ARG A 119 -14.87 4.78 -0.01
CA ARG A 119 -15.99 4.74 -0.97
C ARG A 119 -15.68 5.52 -2.25
N GLN A 120 -14.72 6.44 -2.20
CA GLN A 120 -14.25 7.20 -3.35
C GLN A 120 -13.55 6.31 -4.38
N VAL A 121 -13.04 5.15 -3.96
CA VAL A 121 -12.32 4.22 -4.83
C VAL A 121 -13.33 3.44 -5.66
N SER A 122 -13.34 3.70 -6.97
CA SER A 122 -14.24 3.04 -7.93
C SER A 122 -13.58 1.89 -8.68
N SER A 123 -12.25 1.87 -8.70
CA SER A 123 -11.46 0.80 -9.32
C SER A 123 -10.25 0.51 -8.44
N LEU A 124 -10.03 -0.76 -8.13
CA LEU A 124 -8.91 -1.19 -7.30
C LEU A 124 -8.23 -2.38 -7.96
N GLN A 125 -6.92 -2.27 -8.16
CA GLN A 125 -6.09 -3.38 -8.61
C GLN A 125 -4.94 -3.56 -7.64
N VAL A 126 -4.74 -4.79 -7.16
CA VAL A 126 -3.62 -5.13 -6.27
C VAL A 126 -2.89 -6.31 -6.87
N LEU A 127 -1.58 -6.16 -7.03
CA LEU A 127 -0.72 -7.20 -7.59
C LEU A 127 0.32 -7.60 -6.54
N LYS A 128 0.53 -8.91 -6.37
CA LYS A 128 1.60 -9.45 -5.53
C LYS A 128 2.68 -10.07 -6.39
N LEU A 129 3.89 -9.53 -6.30
CA LEU A 129 5.04 -10.02 -7.04
C LEU A 129 6.18 -10.34 -6.07
N GLN A 130 7.01 -11.31 -6.43
CA GLN A 130 8.28 -11.55 -5.77
C GLN A 130 9.36 -11.02 -6.69
N VAL A 131 10.21 -10.11 -6.19
CA VAL A 131 11.30 -9.56 -7.01
C VAL A 131 12.34 -10.64 -7.32
N ALA A 132 13.14 -10.42 -8.36
CA ALA A 132 14.26 -11.29 -8.66
C ALA A 132 15.27 -11.30 -7.51
N GLN A 133 15.96 -12.40 -7.36
CA GLN A 133 17.01 -12.51 -6.35
C GLN A 133 18.03 -11.36 -6.49
N GLY A 134 18.25 -10.63 -5.37
CA GLY A 134 19.15 -9.49 -5.33
C GLY A 134 18.49 -8.14 -5.59
N GLU A 135 17.25 -8.11 -6.04
CA GLU A 135 16.50 -6.85 -6.18
C GLU A 135 15.88 -6.41 -4.86
N GLN A 136 15.72 -5.10 -4.71
CA GLN A 136 15.15 -4.52 -3.50
C GLN A 136 13.62 -4.57 -3.55
N PRO A 137 12.97 -4.95 -2.43
CA PRO A 137 11.51 -4.92 -2.35
C PRO A 137 11.00 -3.49 -2.28
N CYS A 138 9.78 -3.27 -2.76
CA CYS A 138 9.08 -1.99 -2.65
C CYS A 138 7.59 -2.18 -2.90
N THR A 139 6.82 -1.13 -2.63
CA THR A 139 5.41 -1.07 -3.01
C THR A 139 5.20 0.17 -3.87
N ILE A 140 4.57 0.00 -5.02
CA ILE A 140 4.25 1.10 -5.93
C ILE A 140 2.74 1.33 -5.85
N ILE A 141 2.34 2.57 -5.57
CA ILE A 141 0.93 2.95 -5.47
C ILE A 141 0.64 4.02 -6.50
N GLU A 142 -0.36 3.78 -7.33
CA GLU A 142 -0.86 4.77 -8.29
C GLU A 142 -2.27 5.16 -7.87
N VAL A 143 -2.51 6.46 -7.77
CA VAL A 143 -3.83 7.03 -7.48
C VAL A 143 -4.21 7.89 -8.68
N ILE A 144 -5.27 7.53 -9.37
CA ILE A 144 -5.64 8.12 -10.65
C ILE A 144 -7.06 8.66 -10.56
N PRO A 145 -7.26 9.99 -10.75
CA PRO A 145 -8.61 10.54 -10.85
C PRO A 145 -9.32 9.97 -12.07
N LEU A 146 -10.57 9.57 -11.90
CA LEU A 146 -11.40 9.10 -12.99
C LEU A 146 -12.30 10.23 -13.45
N GLU A 147 -12.30 10.47 -14.74
CA GLU A 147 -13.17 11.50 -15.32
C GLU A 147 -14.59 10.96 -15.46
N ALA A 148 -15.57 11.84 -15.29
CA ALA A 148 -16.95 11.49 -15.54
C ALA A 148 -17.11 11.09 -17.01
N GLN A 149 -17.76 9.96 -17.26
CA GLN A 149 -18.12 9.55 -18.60
C GLN A 149 -19.35 10.35 -19.02
N GLU A 150 -19.21 11.04 -20.11
CA GLU A 150 -20.33 11.75 -20.73
C GLU A 150 -21.20 10.80 -21.55
#